data_b5b37db93cbbed5c84a03029dcca210b
#
_entry.id   b5b37db93cbbed5c84a03029dcca210b
#
_cell.length_a   1.000
_cell.length_b   1.000
_cell.length_c   1.000
_cell.angle_alpha   90.00
_cell.angle_beta   90.00
_cell.angle_gamma   90.00
#
_symmetry.space_group_name_H-M   'P 1'
#
loop_
_entity.id
_entity.type
_entity.pdbx_description
1 polymer ?
#
loop_
_entity_poly.entity_id
_entity_poly.type
_entity_poly.pdbx_seq_one_letter_code
_entity_poly.pdbx_strand_id
1 'polypeptide(L)'
;GVLGYAQFPTGSGLQGMPEQDCITGEASTDGVVCSFDTWGSRTLFPAGNYGGTSYDKGRTMTHEVGHMFGLRHIWGDGGCGVDDFCLDTPESDAANFGCLTTHVSCGSLDMVQNYMDYSDDSCMNIFTQNQKDRMLAVLMNSPRRDDLLVSTACEANTQPPYIQFKRLACEQRINSSVVEGNGCSYTEFTVPVSITKAPSANATVNFGIDALSVANANDIQIMTPSLTF
;
A
#
# COMPACT_ATOMS: atom_id res chain seq x y z
N GLY A 1 -14.84 -16.83 9.82
CA GLY A 1 -14.27 -16.46 8.51
C GLY A 1 -13.35 -15.25 8.65
N VAL A 2 -12.54 -14.98 7.67
CA VAL A 2 -11.71 -13.78 7.62
C VAL A 2 -12.62 -12.60 7.27
N LEU A 3 -12.55 -11.52 8.04
CA LEU A 3 -13.36 -10.31 7.84
C LEU A 3 -12.72 -9.37 6.82
N GLY A 4 -11.39 -9.35 6.78
CA GLY A 4 -10.58 -8.57 5.86
C GLY A 4 -9.13 -9.01 5.87
N TYR A 5 -8.34 -8.45 4.99
CA TYR A 5 -6.87 -8.54 5.01
C TYR A 5 -6.27 -7.40 4.19
N ALA A 6 -5.02 -7.07 4.48
CA ALA A 6 -4.27 -6.07 3.76
C ALA A 6 -2.85 -6.55 3.44
N GLN A 7 -2.27 -6.03 2.39
CA GLN A 7 -0.85 -6.23 2.12
C GLN A 7 -0.03 -5.20 2.90
N PHE A 8 0.94 -5.69 3.67
CA PHE A 8 1.90 -4.82 4.35
C PHE A 8 2.75 -4.04 3.35
N PRO A 9 3.17 -2.81 3.72
CA PRO A 9 4.09 -2.03 2.91
C PRO A 9 5.47 -2.68 2.85
N THR A 10 6.20 -2.43 1.77
CA THR A 10 7.58 -2.88 1.58
C THR A 10 8.52 -1.67 1.53
N GLY A 11 9.80 -1.87 1.84
CA GLY A 11 10.83 -0.85 1.64
C GLY A 11 10.68 0.42 2.48
N SER A 12 9.90 0.38 3.58
CA SER A 12 9.72 1.55 4.46
C SER A 12 10.92 1.83 5.37
N GLY A 13 11.84 0.86 5.53
CA GLY A 13 12.96 0.94 6.48
C GLY A 13 12.56 0.79 7.94
N LEU A 14 11.28 0.55 8.24
CA LEU A 14 10.79 0.40 9.61
C LEU A 14 10.95 -1.02 10.11
N GLN A 15 11.29 -1.16 11.39
CA GLN A 15 11.33 -2.45 12.07
C GLN A 15 9.94 -3.12 12.10
N GLY A 16 9.94 -4.45 12.13
CA GLY A 16 8.70 -5.23 12.20
C GLY A 16 7.91 -5.31 10.90
N MET A 17 8.41 -4.71 9.82
CA MET A 17 7.89 -4.96 8.49
C MET A 17 8.53 -6.24 7.93
N PRO A 18 7.77 -7.01 7.15
CA PRO A 18 8.40 -8.07 6.39
C PRO A 18 9.56 -7.46 5.59
N GLU A 19 10.76 -8.03 5.71
CA GLU A 19 11.84 -7.75 4.76
C GLU A 19 11.45 -8.38 3.41
N GLN A 20 10.41 -7.85 2.84
CA GLN A 20 10.07 -8.17 1.48
C GLN A 20 10.86 -7.18 0.65
N ASP A 21 11.84 -7.71 -0.08
CA ASP A 21 12.31 -7.02 -1.26
C ASP A 21 11.08 -6.65 -2.11
N CYS A 22 11.21 -5.62 -2.88
CA CYS A 22 10.16 -5.16 -3.76
C CYS A 22 9.59 -6.23 -4.72
N ILE A 23 10.09 -7.43 -4.71
CA ILE A 23 9.76 -8.54 -5.61
C ILE A 23 8.61 -9.38 -5.03
N THR A 24 8.45 -9.43 -3.71
CA THR A 24 7.50 -10.34 -3.06
C THR A 24 6.12 -9.74 -2.76
N GLY A 25 5.98 -8.42 -2.78
CA GLY A 25 4.67 -7.75 -2.72
C GLY A 25 4.20 -7.38 -4.12
N GLU A 26 3.39 -8.22 -4.75
CA GLU A 26 2.89 -7.94 -6.09
C GLU A 26 1.98 -6.72 -6.11
N ALA A 27 2.19 -5.81 -7.07
CA ALA A 27 1.33 -4.64 -7.26
C ALA A 27 -0.14 -5.04 -7.54
N SER A 28 -0.35 -6.22 -8.09
CA SER A 28 -1.68 -6.76 -8.39
C SER A 28 -2.49 -7.16 -7.16
N THR A 29 -1.83 -7.40 -6.03
CA THR A 29 -2.46 -7.76 -4.75
C THR A 29 -2.35 -6.67 -3.70
N ASP A 30 -1.71 -5.55 -4.05
CA ASP A 30 -1.45 -4.45 -3.11
C ASP A 30 -2.72 -3.65 -2.83
N GLY A 31 -3.16 -3.70 -1.59
CA GLY A 31 -4.38 -3.02 -1.17
C GLY A 31 -5.00 -3.63 0.06
N VAL A 32 -6.28 -3.34 0.22
CA VAL A 32 -7.13 -3.81 1.32
C VAL A 32 -8.30 -4.57 0.74
N VAL A 33 -8.61 -5.72 1.31
CA VAL A 33 -9.79 -6.52 1.01
C VAL A 33 -10.63 -6.64 2.27
N CYS A 34 -11.92 -6.31 2.18
CA CYS A 34 -12.88 -6.51 3.25
C CYS A 34 -14.07 -7.33 2.75
N SER A 35 -14.64 -8.15 3.62
CA SER A 35 -15.92 -8.79 3.36
C SER A 35 -17.00 -7.70 3.15
N PHE A 36 -17.87 -7.89 2.18
CA PHE A 36 -18.89 -6.88 1.85
C PHE A 36 -19.87 -6.65 3.00
N ASP A 37 -20.06 -7.63 3.88
CA ASP A 37 -20.95 -7.58 5.03
C ASP A 37 -20.32 -6.97 6.29
N THR A 38 -19.02 -6.64 6.25
CA THR A 38 -18.31 -5.82 7.25
C THR A 38 -18.04 -4.40 6.76
N TRP A 39 -18.45 -4.09 5.54
CA TRP A 39 -18.30 -2.79 4.93
C TRP A 39 -19.46 -1.86 5.27
N GLY A 40 -19.17 -0.61 5.57
CA GLY A 40 -20.18 0.39 5.86
C GLY A 40 -20.58 0.46 7.33
N SER A 41 -21.68 1.10 7.61
CA SER A 41 -22.12 1.35 8.99
C SER A 41 -23.64 1.17 9.14
N ARG A 42 -24.05 0.23 9.97
CA ARG A 42 -25.45 0.06 10.36
C ARG A 42 -26.04 1.32 11.02
N THR A 43 -25.21 2.12 11.68
CA THR A 43 -25.65 3.40 12.25
C THR A 43 -26.08 4.39 11.17
N LEU A 44 -25.34 4.45 10.07
CA LEU A 44 -25.61 5.38 8.96
C LEU A 44 -26.60 4.80 7.94
N PHE A 45 -26.61 3.49 7.75
CA PHE A 45 -27.48 2.80 6.81
C PHE A 45 -28.09 1.54 7.45
N PRO A 46 -29.11 1.68 8.30
CA PRO A 46 -29.70 0.57 9.06
C PRO A 46 -30.28 -0.56 8.19
N ALA A 47 -30.67 -0.27 6.96
CA ALA A 47 -31.24 -1.24 6.01
C ALA A 47 -30.18 -2.07 5.26
N GLY A 48 -28.87 -1.84 5.54
CA GLY A 48 -27.78 -2.58 4.93
C GLY A 48 -27.76 -4.05 5.36
N ASN A 49 -27.10 -4.88 4.56
CA ASN A 49 -26.87 -6.28 4.90
C ASN A 49 -25.50 -6.41 5.59
N TYR A 50 -25.51 -6.75 6.87
CA TYR A 50 -24.32 -6.90 7.70
C TYR A 50 -24.22 -8.31 8.25
N GLY A 51 -23.01 -8.85 8.33
CA GLY A 51 -22.72 -10.21 8.81
C GLY A 51 -23.00 -10.46 10.31
N GLY A 52 -23.37 -9.42 11.04
CA GLY A 52 -23.66 -9.47 12.47
C GLY A 52 -23.76 -8.08 13.07
N THR A 53 -23.64 -7.99 14.39
CA THR A 53 -23.65 -6.72 15.15
C THR A 53 -22.28 -6.34 15.68
N SER A 54 -21.33 -7.27 15.68
CA SER A 54 -19.98 -7.02 16.17
C SER A 54 -19.13 -6.22 15.19
N TYR A 55 -19.32 -6.43 13.88
CA TYR A 55 -18.48 -5.85 12.82
C TYR A 55 -19.35 -5.11 11.78
N ASP A 56 -20.19 -4.19 12.24
CA ASP A 56 -21.19 -3.53 11.41
C ASP A 56 -21.07 -2.00 11.36
N LYS A 57 -19.92 -1.45 11.74
CA LYS A 57 -19.64 0.00 11.72
C LYS A 57 -18.43 0.37 10.84
N GLY A 58 -17.91 -0.58 10.06
CA GLY A 58 -16.82 -0.36 9.12
C GLY A 58 -15.43 -0.30 9.76
N ARG A 59 -15.27 -0.80 10.98
CA ARG A 59 -13.98 -0.79 11.68
C ARG A 59 -13.02 -1.84 11.13
N THR A 60 -13.52 -2.92 10.53
CA THR A 60 -12.71 -3.86 9.77
C THR A 60 -11.90 -3.14 8.70
N MET A 61 -12.51 -2.27 7.89
CA MET A 61 -11.76 -1.49 6.89
C MET A 61 -10.72 -0.58 7.55
N THR A 62 -11.04 0.06 8.68
CA THR A 62 -10.10 0.91 9.43
C THR A 62 -8.89 0.11 9.91
N HIS A 63 -9.13 -1.10 10.41
CA HIS A 63 -8.12 -2.06 10.84
C HIS A 63 -7.19 -2.45 9.68
N GLU A 64 -7.76 -2.87 8.57
CA GLU A 64 -6.99 -3.31 7.40
C GLU A 64 -6.18 -2.17 6.77
N VAL A 65 -6.72 -0.95 6.75
CA VAL A 65 -5.96 0.24 6.34
C VAL A 65 -4.78 0.49 7.29
N GLY A 66 -4.93 0.22 8.58
CA GLY A 66 -3.82 0.23 9.54
C GLY A 66 -2.67 -0.70 9.08
N HIS A 67 -2.98 -1.94 8.72
CA HIS A 67 -2.00 -2.88 8.17
C HIS A 67 -1.39 -2.41 6.85
N MET A 68 -2.20 -1.88 5.94
CA MET A 68 -1.74 -1.30 4.69
C MET A 68 -0.71 -0.19 4.91
N PHE A 69 -0.80 0.53 6.03
CA PHE A 69 0.17 1.55 6.45
C PHE A 69 1.16 1.06 7.52
N GLY A 70 1.33 -0.25 7.66
CA GLY A 70 2.43 -0.83 8.42
C GLY A 70 2.20 -1.00 9.91
N LEU A 71 0.96 -0.91 10.39
CA LEU A 71 0.64 -1.24 11.78
C LEU A 71 0.51 -2.76 11.95
N ARG A 72 1.04 -3.27 13.02
CA ARG A 72 0.80 -4.64 13.49
C ARG A 72 -0.35 -4.66 14.49
N HIS A 73 -0.85 -5.86 14.78
CA HIS A 73 -1.76 -6.03 15.91
C HIS A 73 -1.08 -5.63 17.21
N ILE A 74 -1.84 -5.11 18.17
CA ILE A 74 -1.27 -4.63 19.47
C ILE A 74 -0.61 -5.72 20.30
N TRP A 75 -0.90 -7.01 20.05
CA TRP A 75 -0.21 -8.14 20.68
C TRP A 75 1.01 -8.64 19.88
N GLY A 76 1.46 -7.89 18.87
CA GLY A 76 2.63 -8.20 18.07
C GLY A 76 2.55 -9.51 17.27
N ASP A 77 1.39 -10.19 17.25
CA ASP A 77 1.16 -11.52 16.66
C ASP A 77 1.92 -12.66 17.37
N GLY A 78 2.38 -12.44 18.60
CA GLY A 78 3.13 -13.43 19.37
C GLY A 78 2.88 -13.41 20.88
N GLY A 79 2.12 -12.45 21.37
CA GLY A 79 1.82 -12.32 22.79
C GLY A 79 2.88 -11.56 23.61
N CYS A 80 2.89 -11.74 24.93
CA CYS A 80 3.78 -10.99 25.82
C CYS A 80 5.25 -11.09 25.40
N GLY A 81 5.91 -9.93 25.31
CA GLY A 81 7.31 -9.81 24.89
C GLY A 81 7.49 -9.71 23.36
N VAL A 82 6.41 -9.71 22.59
CA VAL A 82 6.46 -9.46 21.15
C VAL A 82 5.90 -8.05 20.85
N ASP A 83 6.74 -7.23 20.25
CA ASP A 83 6.48 -5.80 20.03
C ASP A 83 5.65 -5.57 18.75
N ASP A 84 4.70 -4.65 18.81
CA ASP A 84 4.00 -4.10 17.65
C ASP A 84 4.74 -2.89 17.03
N PHE A 85 5.87 -2.49 17.65
CA PHE A 85 6.73 -1.36 17.29
C PHE A 85 6.07 0.02 17.48
N CYS A 86 5.16 0.12 18.45
CA CYS A 86 4.53 1.35 18.89
C CYS A 86 4.62 1.44 20.42
N LEU A 87 5.51 2.28 20.94
CA LEU A 87 5.84 2.35 22.36
C LEU A 87 4.69 2.80 23.28
N ASP A 88 3.65 3.38 22.71
CA ASP A 88 2.47 3.87 23.44
C ASP A 88 1.26 2.92 23.34
N THR A 89 1.44 1.74 22.77
CA THR A 89 0.55 0.59 22.87
C THR A 89 1.08 -0.34 23.98
N PRO A 90 0.33 -0.61 25.05
CA PRO A 90 0.72 -1.61 26.04
C PRO A 90 0.81 -3.00 25.42
N GLU A 91 1.79 -3.81 25.86
CA GLU A 91 1.88 -5.21 25.45
C GLU A 91 0.58 -5.96 25.82
N SER A 92 0.13 -6.81 24.91
CA SER A 92 -1.03 -7.67 25.06
C SER A 92 -0.67 -9.12 24.75
N ASP A 93 -1.26 -10.08 25.45
CA ASP A 93 -0.93 -11.50 25.26
C ASP A 93 -1.61 -12.12 24.04
N ALA A 94 -2.74 -11.59 23.61
CA ALA A 94 -3.53 -12.06 22.48
C ALA A 94 -4.54 -11.01 22.03
N ALA A 95 -5.27 -11.33 20.98
CA ALA A 95 -6.41 -10.54 20.52
C ALA A 95 -7.54 -10.51 21.57
N ASN A 96 -8.13 -9.34 21.79
CA ASN A 96 -9.34 -9.18 22.58
C ASN A 96 -10.59 -9.25 21.67
N PHE A 97 -11.67 -9.79 22.18
CA PHE A 97 -12.93 -9.92 21.46
C PHE A 97 -14.10 -9.35 22.27
N GLY A 98 -15.14 -8.92 21.60
CA GLY A 98 -16.29 -8.27 22.25
C GLY A 98 -15.97 -6.84 22.67
N CYS A 99 -16.73 -6.32 23.63
CA CYS A 99 -16.55 -4.98 24.18
C CYS A 99 -16.07 -5.06 25.64
N LEU A 100 -14.85 -5.44 25.85
CA LEU A 100 -14.25 -5.46 27.16
C LEU A 100 -14.06 -4.02 27.66
N THR A 101 -14.41 -3.77 28.91
CA THR A 101 -14.15 -2.48 29.55
C THR A 101 -12.77 -2.43 30.19
N THR A 102 -12.27 -3.60 30.60
CA THR A 102 -10.93 -3.77 31.19
C THR A 102 -10.47 -5.18 30.90
N HIS A 103 -9.27 -5.32 30.40
CA HIS A 103 -8.54 -6.57 30.33
C HIS A 103 -7.08 -6.28 30.73
N VAL A 104 -6.48 -7.14 31.51
CA VAL A 104 -5.09 -6.99 31.96
C VAL A 104 -4.32 -8.23 31.55
N SER A 105 -3.33 -8.02 30.70
CA SER A 105 -2.36 -9.03 30.30
C SER A 105 -0.94 -8.45 30.36
N CYS A 106 0.10 -9.24 30.23
CA CYS A 106 1.50 -8.81 30.23
C CYS A 106 1.89 -7.77 31.33
N GLY A 107 1.12 -7.68 32.41
CA GLY A 107 1.38 -6.75 33.52
C GLY A 107 0.82 -5.34 33.34
N SER A 108 0.06 -5.08 32.28
CA SER A 108 -0.58 -3.80 31.98
C SER A 108 -2.03 -3.96 31.56
N LEU A 109 -2.76 -2.85 31.46
CA LEU A 109 -4.10 -2.81 30.91
C LEU A 109 -4.00 -2.82 29.37
N ASP A 110 -4.69 -3.76 28.72
CA ASP A 110 -4.74 -3.87 27.28
C ASP A 110 -5.53 -2.69 26.68
N MET A 111 -5.09 -2.25 25.50
CA MET A 111 -5.76 -1.16 24.79
C MET A 111 -6.89 -1.70 23.91
N VAL A 112 -7.90 -2.33 24.52
CA VAL A 112 -9.04 -3.01 23.86
C VAL A 112 -9.83 -2.13 22.90
N GLN A 113 -9.72 -0.79 22.99
CA GLN A 113 -10.37 0.15 22.10
C GLN A 113 -9.53 0.52 20.87
N ASN A 114 -8.31 -0.05 20.75
CA ASN A 114 -7.43 0.24 19.62
C ASN A 114 -7.97 -0.42 18.33
N TYR A 115 -7.88 0.30 17.21
CA TYR A 115 -8.29 -0.26 15.92
C TYR A 115 -7.47 -1.47 15.47
N MET A 116 -6.28 -1.69 16.04
CA MET A 116 -5.42 -2.84 15.74
C MET A 116 -5.63 -4.02 16.70
N ASP A 117 -6.72 -4.03 17.47
CA ASP A 117 -7.22 -5.18 18.22
C ASP A 117 -8.38 -5.86 17.44
N TYR A 118 -9.01 -6.90 18.00
CA TYR A 118 -10.14 -7.63 17.43
C TYR A 118 -11.45 -7.40 18.20
N SER A 119 -11.51 -6.33 18.98
CA SER A 119 -12.72 -5.92 19.69
C SER A 119 -13.87 -5.60 18.70
N ASP A 120 -15.09 -5.62 19.21
CA ASP A 120 -16.26 -5.25 18.38
C ASP A 120 -16.16 -3.80 17.90
N ASP A 121 -16.64 -3.53 16.69
CA ASP A 121 -16.64 -2.21 16.05
C ASP A 121 -17.18 -1.07 16.94
N SER A 122 -18.16 -1.41 17.82
CA SER A 122 -18.77 -0.45 18.74
C SER A 122 -17.81 0.09 19.80
N CYS A 123 -16.71 -0.60 20.04
CA CYS A 123 -15.74 -0.33 21.09
C CYS A 123 -14.44 0.26 20.56
N MET A 124 -14.11 0.01 19.29
CA MET A 124 -12.92 0.53 18.64
C MET A 124 -13.08 2.01 18.30
N ASN A 125 -12.13 2.83 18.73
CA ASN A 125 -12.20 4.28 18.52
C ASN A 125 -10.85 5.01 18.51
N ILE A 126 -9.71 4.33 18.56
CA ILE A 126 -8.41 4.97 18.69
C ILE A 126 -7.31 4.32 17.86
N PHE A 127 -6.47 5.16 17.25
CA PHE A 127 -5.06 4.92 16.99
C PHE A 127 -4.22 5.76 17.94
N THR A 128 -3.08 5.26 18.38
CA THR A 128 -2.13 6.00 19.22
C THR A 128 -1.31 7.00 18.41
N GLN A 129 -0.56 7.85 19.10
CA GLN A 129 0.33 8.79 18.42
C GLN A 129 1.47 8.05 17.69
N ASN A 130 2.06 7.01 18.31
CA ASN A 130 3.12 6.26 17.65
C ASN A 130 2.60 5.46 16.45
N GLN A 131 1.39 4.92 16.54
CA GLN A 131 0.74 4.29 15.38
C GLN A 131 0.57 5.30 14.24
N LYS A 132 0.09 6.51 14.51
CA LYS A 132 -0.02 7.57 13.51
C LYS A 132 1.34 7.92 12.91
N ASP A 133 2.35 8.11 13.74
CA ASP A 133 3.69 8.48 13.27
C ASP A 133 4.30 7.38 12.40
N ARG A 134 4.06 6.11 12.77
CA ARG A 134 4.46 4.94 11.99
C ARG A 134 3.76 4.90 10.63
N MET A 135 2.44 5.12 10.58
CA MET A 135 1.69 5.21 9.32
C MET A 135 2.20 6.34 8.41
N LEU A 136 2.52 7.51 8.98
CA LEU A 136 3.08 8.64 8.24
C LEU A 136 4.48 8.32 7.70
N ALA A 137 5.32 7.64 8.47
CA ALA A 137 6.64 7.21 8.01
C ALA A 137 6.54 6.23 6.83
N VAL A 138 5.58 5.29 6.89
CA VAL A 138 5.29 4.39 5.77
C VAL A 138 4.82 5.17 4.54
N LEU A 139 3.89 6.10 4.73
CA LEU A 139 3.35 6.92 3.63
C LEU A 139 4.42 7.74 2.92
N MET A 140 5.45 8.18 3.66
CA MET A 140 6.53 9.01 3.11
C MET A 140 7.67 8.20 2.48
N ASN A 141 7.89 6.96 2.92
CA ASN A 141 9.12 6.23 2.58
C ASN A 141 8.88 4.92 1.82
N SER A 142 7.68 4.33 1.95
CA SER A 142 7.39 3.06 1.30
C SER A 142 7.00 3.27 -0.16
N PRO A 143 7.66 2.60 -1.11
CA PRO A 143 7.22 2.56 -2.50
C PRO A 143 5.74 2.17 -2.60
N ARG A 144 5.02 2.72 -3.56
CA ARG A 144 3.56 2.56 -3.75
C ARG A 144 2.68 3.20 -2.65
N ARG A 145 3.22 3.57 -1.48
CA ARG A 145 2.49 4.38 -0.49
C ARG A 145 2.78 5.85 -0.68
N ASP A 146 4.00 6.22 -1.02
CA ASP A 146 4.38 7.59 -1.34
C ASP A 146 3.66 8.12 -2.60
N ASP A 147 3.31 7.27 -3.54
CA ASP A 147 2.45 7.62 -4.69
C ASP A 147 1.07 8.16 -4.26
N LEU A 148 0.56 7.79 -3.09
CA LEU A 148 -0.72 8.31 -2.57
C LEU A 148 -0.64 9.81 -2.23
N LEU A 149 0.55 10.32 -1.88
CA LEU A 149 0.75 11.75 -1.57
C LEU A 149 0.55 12.67 -2.77
N VAL A 150 0.75 12.13 -3.96
CA VAL A 150 0.63 12.87 -5.23
C VAL A 150 -0.53 12.37 -6.09
N SER A 151 -1.37 11.51 -5.52
CA SER A 151 -2.51 10.93 -6.23
C SER A 151 -3.57 11.99 -6.49
N THR A 152 -3.98 12.10 -7.74
CA THR A 152 -5.10 12.96 -8.17
C THR A 152 -6.41 12.17 -8.32
N ALA A 153 -6.50 10.98 -7.74
CA ALA A 153 -7.67 10.11 -7.89
C ALA A 153 -8.97 10.71 -7.34
N CYS A 154 -8.86 11.63 -6.37
CA CYS A 154 -10.01 12.35 -5.80
C CYS A 154 -10.32 13.67 -6.52
N GLU A 155 -9.49 14.09 -7.46
CA GLU A 155 -9.74 15.27 -8.28
C GLU A 155 -10.68 14.90 -9.42
N ALA A 156 -11.51 15.86 -9.83
CA ALA A 156 -12.25 15.70 -11.09
C ALA A 156 -11.21 15.43 -12.18
N ASN A 157 -11.36 14.31 -12.93
CA ASN A 157 -10.42 13.94 -13.98
C ASN A 157 -10.50 14.90 -15.16
N THR A 158 -10.10 16.14 -14.92
CA THR A 158 -10.02 17.24 -15.90
C THR A 158 -8.67 17.24 -16.62
N GLN A 159 -7.70 16.48 -16.12
CA GLN A 159 -6.38 16.39 -16.72
C GLN A 159 -6.47 15.72 -18.10
N PRO A 160 -5.81 16.28 -19.12
CA PRO A 160 -5.68 15.59 -20.39
C PRO A 160 -4.93 14.27 -20.19
N PRO A 161 -5.15 13.26 -21.06
CA PRO A 161 -4.37 12.04 -21.02
C PRO A 161 -2.89 12.38 -21.22
N TYR A 162 -2.02 11.83 -20.38
CA TYR A 162 -0.58 11.94 -20.54
C TYR A 162 0.08 10.57 -20.59
N ILE A 163 1.23 10.52 -21.18
CA ILE A 163 2.01 9.32 -21.37
C ILE A 163 3.13 9.33 -20.34
N GLN A 164 3.35 8.19 -19.74
CA GLN A 164 4.40 7.99 -18.76
C GLN A 164 5.11 6.67 -19.02
N PHE A 165 6.37 6.60 -18.65
CA PHE A 165 7.05 5.33 -18.53
C PHE A 165 6.39 4.55 -17.39
N LYS A 166 5.98 3.32 -17.65
CA LYS A 166 5.37 2.47 -16.64
C LYS A 166 6.46 2.17 -15.60
N ARG A 167 6.21 2.54 -14.34
CA ARG A 167 7.04 2.08 -13.25
C ARG A 167 6.89 0.56 -13.16
N LEU A 168 7.98 -0.15 -13.26
CA LEU A 168 8.03 -1.54 -12.83
C LEU A 168 7.95 -1.52 -11.31
N ALA A 169 7.15 -2.41 -10.74
CA ALA A 169 6.99 -2.50 -9.29
C ALA A 169 8.37 -2.42 -8.62
N CYS A 170 8.52 -1.52 -7.65
CA CYS A 170 9.74 -1.27 -6.87
C CYS A 170 10.89 -0.51 -7.56
N GLU A 171 10.75 -0.07 -8.77
CA GLU A 171 11.74 0.84 -9.36
C GLU A 171 11.26 2.28 -9.24
N GLN A 172 11.97 3.07 -8.43
CA GLN A 172 11.72 4.51 -8.26
C GLN A 172 11.95 5.31 -9.54
N ARG A 173 12.70 4.78 -10.47
CA ARG A 173 12.92 5.26 -11.85
C ARG A 173 13.40 4.08 -12.68
N ILE A 174 13.11 4.10 -13.98
CA ILE A 174 13.84 3.24 -14.93
C ILE A 174 15.25 3.82 -15.07
N ASN A 175 16.08 3.65 -14.05
CA ASN A 175 17.51 3.83 -14.12
C ASN A 175 18.12 2.49 -14.55
N SER A 176 17.68 1.96 -15.66
CA SER A 176 18.36 0.82 -16.25
C SER A 176 19.61 1.33 -16.95
N SER A 177 20.72 1.21 -16.25
CA SER A 177 22.01 1.22 -16.92
C SER A 177 22.16 -0.11 -17.66
N VAL A 178 22.04 -0.09 -18.95
CA VAL A 178 22.50 -1.20 -19.77
C VAL A 178 24.01 -1.07 -19.87
N VAL A 179 24.74 -2.04 -19.32
CA VAL A 179 26.19 -2.08 -19.49
C VAL A 179 26.46 -2.45 -20.94
N GLU A 180 27.19 -1.60 -21.66
CA GLU A 180 27.68 -1.93 -23.00
C GLU A 180 28.40 -3.26 -22.97
N GLY A 181 27.93 -4.19 -23.81
CA GLY A 181 28.63 -5.43 -24.02
C GLY A 181 29.97 -5.19 -24.74
N ASN A 182 31.02 -5.85 -24.30
CA ASN A 182 32.35 -5.78 -24.91
C ASN A 182 32.48 -6.72 -26.13
N GLY A 183 31.50 -6.71 -27.03
CA GLY A 183 31.48 -7.56 -28.22
C GLY A 183 30.39 -7.21 -29.21
N CYS A 184 30.35 -7.88 -30.34
CA CYS A 184 29.38 -7.70 -31.43
C CYS A 184 27.95 -8.21 -31.11
N SER A 185 27.52 -8.25 -29.85
CA SER A 185 26.19 -8.69 -29.44
C SER A 185 25.37 -7.50 -28.95
N TYR A 186 24.14 -7.38 -29.46
CA TYR A 186 23.18 -6.39 -28.99
C TYR A 186 22.45 -6.94 -27.76
N THR A 187 22.21 -6.07 -26.78
CA THR A 187 21.29 -6.36 -25.69
C THR A 187 19.97 -5.68 -25.98
N GLU A 188 18.92 -6.48 -26.13
CA GLU A 188 17.57 -5.94 -26.31
C GLU A 188 16.98 -5.58 -24.94
N PHE A 189 16.43 -4.39 -24.85
CA PHE A 189 15.82 -3.86 -23.63
C PHE A 189 14.43 -3.30 -23.92
N THR A 190 13.43 -3.72 -23.17
CA THR A 190 12.04 -3.27 -23.31
C THR A 190 11.71 -2.22 -22.26
N VAL A 191 11.34 -1.01 -22.72
CA VAL A 191 10.85 0.07 -21.85
C VAL A 191 9.33 0.08 -21.89
N PRO A 192 8.63 -0.28 -20.84
CA PRO A 192 7.18 -0.23 -20.80
C PRO A 192 6.67 1.21 -20.73
N VAL A 193 5.67 1.51 -21.52
CA VAL A 193 4.99 2.82 -21.58
C VAL A 193 3.51 2.63 -21.31
N SER A 194 2.91 3.53 -20.55
CA SER A 194 1.48 3.51 -20.27
C SER A 194 0.86 4.88 -20.52
N ILE A 195 -0.42 4.88 -20.85
CA ILE A 195 -1.25 6.08 -20.91
C ILE A 195 -2.18 6.11 -19.70
N THR A 196 -2.35 7.27 -19.09
CA THR A 196 -3.11 7.42 -17.84
C THR A 196 -4.61 7.29 -18.00
N LYS A 197 -5.13 7.61 -19.19
CA LYS A 197 -6.52 7.36 -19.57
C LYS A 197 -6.65 7.28 -21.09
N ALA A 198 -7.71 6.63 -21.59
CA ALA A 198 -7.98 6.57 -23.03
C ALA A 198 -8.09 7.99 -23.63
N PRO A 199 -7.37 8.31 -24.68
CA PRO A 199 -7.49 9.60 -25.36
C PRO A 199 -8.84 9.70 -26.08
N SER A 200 -9.32 10.92 -26.28
CA SER A 200 -10.56 11.18 -27.03
C SER A 200 -10.42 10.99 -28.55
N ALA A 201 -9.19 10.90 -29.05
CA ALA A 201 -8.83 10.60 -30.43
C ALA A 201 -7.48 9.86 -30.40
N ASN A 202 -7.15 9.22 -31.53
CA ASN A 202 -5.86 8.53 -31.66
C ASN A 202 -4.70 9.48 -31.32
N ALA A 203 -3.85 9.07 -30.39
CA ALA A 203 -2.66 9.80 -29.97
C ALA A 203 -1.42 9.00 -30.36
N THR A 204 -0.49 9.61 -31.07
CA THR A 204 0.78 8.98 -31.45
C THR A 204 1.92 9.62 -30.68
N VAL A 205 2.77 8.78 -30.12
CA VAL A 205 3.98 9.17 -29.40
C VAL A 205 5.19 8.69 -30.17
N ASN A 206 6.11 9.60 -30.40
CA ASN A 206 7.39 9.28 -31.01
C ASN A 206 8.49 9.22 -29.97
N PHE A 207 9.36 8.24 -30.09
CA PHE A 207 10.51 8.05 -29.22
C PHE A 207 11.78 8.46 -29.96
N GLY A 208 12.69 9.07 -29.26
CA GLY A 208 13.98 9.49 -29.78
C GLY A 208 15.04 9.54 -28.71
N ILE A 209 16.29 9.60 -29.12
CA ILE A 209 17.43 9.86 -28.24
C ILE A 209 17.47 11.36 -27.95
N ASP A 210 17.55 11.73 -26.66
CA ASP A 210 17.67 13.14 -26.27
C ASP A 210 18.93 13.77 -26.85
N ALA A 211 18.82 15.01 -27.33
CA ALA A 211 19.95 15.74 -27.90
C ALA A 211 21.10 16.00 -26.89
N LEU A 212 20.81 15.92 -25.58
CA LEU A 212 21.81 16.01 -24.52
C LEU A 212 22.42 14.64 -24.17
N SER A 213 21.94 13.55 -24.77
CA SER A 213 22.48 12.22 -24.53
C SER A 213 23.89 12.12 -25.12
N VAL A 214 24.78 11.45 -24.41
CA VAL A 214 26.11 11.08 -24.92
C VAL A 214 26.03 9.85 -25.86
N ALA A 215 24.95 9.10 -25.81
CA ALA A 215 24.68 8.00 -26.74
C ALA A 215 24.20 8.54 -28.09
N ASN A 216 24.55 7.86 -29.15
CA ASN A 216 24.19 8.21 -30.51
C ASN A 216 23.49 7.04 -31.24
N ALA A 217 23.11 7.25 -32.50
CA ALA A 217 22.41 6.24 -33.27
C ALA A 217 23.22 4.96 -33.57
N ASN A 218 24.54 4.96 -33.31
CA ASN A 218 25.36 3.76 -33.44
C ASN A 218 25.38 2.95 -32.12
N ASP A 219 25.08 3.63 -31.00
CA ASP A 219 25.09 3.03 -29.67
C ASP A 219 23.71 2.47 -29.31
N ILE A 220 22.64 3.13 -29.78
CA ILE A 220 21.24 2.77 -29.44
C ILE A 220 20.39 2.75 -30.70
N GLN A 221 19.69 1.66 -30.92
CA GLN A 221 18.66 1.54 -31.96
C GLN A 221 17.28 1.43 -31.31
N ILE A 222 16.37 2.35 -31.69
CA ILE A 222 14.97 2.30 -31.24
C ILE A 222 14.19 1.42 -32.21
N MET A 223 13.82 0.21 -31.76
CA MET A 223 13.10 -0.77 -32.59
C MET A 223 11.64 -0.40 -32.82
N THR A 224 11.02 0.31 -31.85
CA THR A 224 9.65 0.81 -31.96
C THR A 224 9.67 2.34 -31.83
N PRO A 225 9.85 3.09 -32.94
CA PRO A 225 10.03 4.54 -32.88
C PRO A 225 8.74 5.31 -32.57
N SER A 226 7.58 4.68 -32.65
CA SER A 226 6.30 5.30 -32.32
C SER A 226 5.28 4.29 -31.82
N LEU A 227 4.38 4.75 -30.95
CA LEU A 227 3.20 4.01 -30.49
C LEU A 227 1.95 4.87 -30.71
N THR A 228 0.86 4.23 -31.10
CA THR A 228 -0.46 4.87 -31.22
C THR A 228 -1.42 4.23 -30.21
N PHE A 229 -2.13 5.07 -29.44
CA PHE A 229 -3.10 4.69 -28.44
C PHE A 229 -4.51 5.05 -28.88
#